data_a3f892bf6a7440e4c13ecd8fb5664884
#
_entry.id   a3f892bf6a7440e4c13ecd8fb5664884
#
_cell.length_a   1.000
_cell.length_b   1.000
_cell.length_c   1.000
_cell.angle_alpha   90.00
_cell.angle_beta   90.00
_cell.angle_gamma   90.00
#
_symmetry.space_group_name_H-M   'P 1'
#
loop_
_entity.id
_entity.type
_entity.pdbx_description
1 polymer ?
#
loop_
_entity_poly.entity_id
_entity_poly.type
_entity_poly.pdbx_seq_one_letter_code
_entity_poly.pdbx_strand_id
1 'polypeptide(L)'
;MGRNATLEPRRDKERGRWWISIPPRLSDTGSRQKRYFKTKEEALGAIQSIKVRKENHGTAAKLLAPADEQQAVSALKLLKKAACTTQLTVIVGEYLEKLRRKNASKRLDEAWDAYLNRGDVVLSKVHRRSLLGTKKRLASLHAKLVAEVTADDVEACLGDAASTYRNAMIREIRAVLNWCKGGTRKWLSENPADDCEFAAVDRSKEVRIYTSAEIRKIMTATVQNHPDLVPAIAMMTFAGGRPDHVDGEIVKLEWCHVLHDDHHHKRLELPGGITKTGKQRSIQIRPALLSWIQWHIKRGGIQEGLVCPVKGQALRKKMRDIFDASQVTRIQDGFRHSFASYLAPVDGLDAVETELGHQGGREVMNRHYRTDVRKVIAEQFWEISPAAIE
;
A
#
# COMPACT_ATOMS: atom_id res chain seq x y z
N MET A 1 -17.25 -32.46 -60.16
CA MET A 1 -17.64 -31.05 -60.36
C MET A 1 -19.14 -30.91 -60.09
N GLY A 2 -19.54 -30.38 -58.95
CA GLY A 2 -20.96 -30.22 -58.56
C GLY A 2 -21.60 -29.09 -59.37
N ARG A 3 -22.68 -29.36 -60.07
CA ARG A 3 -23.50 -28.37 -60.81
C ARG A 3 -23.85 -27.21 -59.88
N ASN A 4 -23.44 -26.01 -60.31
CA ASN A 4 -23.86 -24.77 -59.59
C ASN A 4 -25.38 -24.66 -59.77
N ALA A 5 -26.11 -24.92 -58.67
CA ALA A 5 -27.55 -24.80 -58.66
C ALA A 5 -27.90 -23.29 -58.69
N THR A 6 -28.36 -22.86 -59.90
CA THR A 6 -28.84 -21.49 -60.14
C THR A 6 -30.16 -21.30 -59.38
N LEU A 7 -30.24 -20.27 -58.57
CA LEU A 7 -31.52 -19.87 -57.91
C LEU A 7 -32.36 -19.13 -58.92
N GLU A 8 -33.42 -19.81 -59.44
CA GLU A 8 -34.35 -19.25 -60.42
C GLU A 8 -35.79 -19.39 -59.93
N PRO A 9 -36.64 -18.38 -60.15
CA PRO A 9 -38.07 -18.47 -59.82
C PRO A 9 -38.77 -19.36 -60.83
N ARG A 10 -39.54 -20.32 -60.37
CA ARG A 10 -40.34 -21.25 -61.24
C ARG A 10 -41.82 -21.06 -60.91
N ARG A 11 -42.69 -21.14 -61.96
CA ARG A 11 -44.15 -21.05 -61.81
C ARG A 11 -44.70 -22.44 -61.56
N ASP A 12 -45.47 -22.58 -60.51
CA ASP A 12 -46.29 -23.76 -60.29
C ASP A 12 -47.61 -23.56 -61.05
N LYS A 13 -47.83 -24.34 -62.10
CA LYS A 13 -49.02 -24.20 -62.99
C LYS A 13 -50.30 -24.63 -62.29
N GLU A 14 -50.24 -25.57 -61.35
CA GLU A 14 -51.43 -26.09 -60.63
C GLU A 14 -51.88 -25.17 -59.55
N ARG A 15 -50.92 -24.53 -58.81
CA ARG A 15 -51.21 -23.66 -57.67
C ARG A 15 -51.18 -22.17 -58.01
N GLY A 16 -50.83 -21.79 -59.23
CA GLY A 16 -50.77 -20.38 -59.61
C GLY A 16 -49.76 -19.51 -58.89
N ARG A 17 -48.79 -20.14 -58.22
CA ARG A 17 -47.80 -19.44 -57.37
C ARG A 17 -46.43 -19.59 -57.96
N TRP A 18 -45.57 -18.67 -57.56
CA TRP A 18 -44.13 -18.77 -57.91
C TRP A 18 -43.39 -19.46 -56.73
N TRP A 19 -42.35 -20.24 -57.08
CA TRP A 19 -41.54 -20.89 -56.05
C TRP A 19 -40.04 -20.87 -56.44
N ILE A 20 -39.18 -20.93 -55.40
CA ILE A 20 -37.73 -21.10 -55.57
C ILE A 20 -37.29 -22.34 -54.83
N SER A 21 -36.26 -23.03 -55.37
CA SER A 21 -35.61 -24.15 -54.70
C SER A 21 -34.31 -23.65 -54.06
N ILE A 22 -34.27 -23.57 -52.73
CA ILE A 22 -33.11 -23.16 -51.99
C ILE A 22 -32.27 -24.41 -51.70
N PRO A 23 -31.04 -24.50 -52.22
CA PRO A 23 -30.17 -25.67 -51.96
C PRO A 23 -29.71 -25.68 -50.49
N PRO A 24 -29.31 -26.85 -49.94
CA PRO A 24 -28.91 -26.98 -48.54
C PRO A 24 -27.87 -25.95 -48.06
N ARG A 25 -26.92 -25.63 -48.95
CA ARG A 25 -25.87 -24.62 -48.70
C ARG A 25 -26.35 -23.17 -48.53
N LEU A 26 -27.57 -22.87 -48.94
CA LEU A 26 -28.19 -21.54 -48.88
C LEU A 26 -29.47 -21.52 -48.04
N SER A 27 -29.85 -22.67 -47.50
CA SER A 27 -31.04 -22.84 -46.64
C SER A 27 -30.70 -22.58 -45.18
N ASP A 28 -31.58 -21.97 -44.44
CA ASP A 28 -31.45 -21.70 -42.99
C ASP A 28 -31.47 -22.98 -42.15
N THR A 29 -32.03 -24.09 -42.72
CA THR A 29 -32.14 -25.39 -42.04
C THR A 29 -31.08 -26.40 -42.44
N GLY A 30 -30.16 -26.05 -43.36
CA GLY A 30 -29.17 -26.99 -43.88
C GLY A 30 -29.74 -28.05 -44.82
N SER A 31 -31.07 -28.08 -45.05
CA SER A 31 -31.76 -28.97 -45.97
C SER A 31 -32.33 -28.21 -47.16
N ARG A 32 -32.63 -28.92 -48.28
CA ARG A 32 -33.23 -28.28 -49.44
C ARG A 32 -34.65 -27.81 -49.11
N GLN A 33 -34.94 -26.50 -49.29
CA GLN A 33 -36.24 -25.90 -49.06
C GLN A 33 -36.88 -25.42 -50.35
N LYS A 34 -38.24 -25.52 -50.41
CA LYS A 34 -39.05 -24.84 -51.42
C LYS A 34 -39.82 -23.71 -50.71
N ARG A 35 -39.68 -22.46 -51.23
CA ARG A 35 -40.47 -21.30 -50.74
C ARG A 35 -41.39 -20.84 -51.86
N TYR A 36 -42.65 -20.58 -51.52
CA TYR A 36 -43.70 -20.15 -52.44
C TYR A 36 -44.02 -18.67 -52.25
N PHE A 37 -44.27 -17.99 -53.39
CA PHE A 37 -44.53 -16.54 -53.44
C PHE A 37 -45.75 -16.28 -54.30
N LYS A 38 -46.42 -15.16 -54.08
CA LYS A 38 -47.60 -14.76 -54.85
C LYS A 38 -47.20 -14.21 -56.22
N THR A 39 -46.12 -13.46 -56.30
CA THR A 39 -45.64 -12.84 -57.55
C THR A 39 -44.22 -13.26 -57.89
N LYS A 40 -43.83 -13.03 -59.17
CA LYS A 40 -42.45 -13.29 -59.65
C LYS A 40 -41.47 -12.32 -58.99
N GLU A 41 -41.89 -11.08 -58.77
CA GLU A 41 -41.09 -10.02 -58.18
C GLU A 41 -40.75 -10.36 -56.73
N GLU A 42 -41.68 -10.88 -55.92
CA GLU A 42 -41.41 -11.39 -54.57
C GLU A 42 -40.39 -12.53 -54.57
N ALA A 43 -40.49 -13.47 -55.52
CA ALA A 43 -39.53 -14.56 -55.65
C ALA A 43 -38.13 -14.08 -56.04
N LEU A 44 -38.04 -13.08 -56.92
CA LEU A 44 -36.77 -12.45 -57.31
C LEU A 44 -36.16 -11.66 -56.16
N GLY A 45 -36.97 -10.90 -55.41
CA GLY A 45 -36.55 -10.19 -54.20
C GLY A 45 -35.95 -11.13 -53.15
N ALA A 46 -36.59 -12.29 -52.94
CA ALA A 46 -36.08 -13.33 -52.04
C ALA A 46 -34.76 -13.94 -52.54
N ILE A 47 -34.59 -14.16 -53.85
CA ILE A 47 -33.33 -14.61 -54.46
C ILE A 47 -32.22 -13.57 -54.23
N GLN A 48 -32.53 -12.29 -54.47
CA GLN A 48 -31.59 -11.19 -54.24
C GLN A 48 -31.13 -11.13 -52.79
N SER A 49 -32.07 -11.22 -51.85
CA SER A 49 -31.76 -11.24 -50.44
C SER A 49 -30.87 -12.41 -50.01
N ILE A 50 -31.10 -13.62 -50.59
CA ILE A 50 -30.28 -14.80 -50.33
C ILE A 50 -28.88 -14.61 -50.92
N LYS A 51 -28.74 -13.99 -52.12
CA LYS A 51 -27.43 -13.70 -52.74
C LYS A 51 -26.64 -12.67 -51.94
N VAL A 52 -27.25 -11.54 -51.59
CA VAL A 52 -26.64 -10.48 -50.79
C VAL A 52 -26.19 -11.03 -49.41
N ARG A 53 -27.04 -11.84 -48.76
CA ARG A 53 -26.70 -12.48 -47.51
C ARG A 53 -25.49 -13.42 -47.63
N LYS A 54 -25.38 -14.14 -48.73
CA LYS A 54 -24.21 -15.00 -49.03
C LYS A 54 -22.94 -14.20 -49.31
N GLU A 55 -23.04 -13.09 -50.04
CA GLU A 55 -21.91 -12.23 -50.39
C GLU A 55 -21.37 -11.52 -49.16
N ASN A 56 -22.25 -11.02 -48.29
CA ASN A 56 -21.87 -10.24 -47.13
C ASN A 56 -21.40 -11.09 -45.92
N HIS A 57 -21.92 -12.32 -45.78
CA HIS A 57 -21.72 -13.11 -44.56
C HIS A 57 -21.15 -14.52 -44.78
N GLY A 58 -21.00 -14.97 -46.01
CA GLY A 58 -20.47 -16.30 -46.35
C GLY A 58 -21.24 -17.44 -45.66
N THR A 59 -20.54 -18.50 -45.25
CA THR A 59 -21.10 -19.65 -44.52
C THR A 59 -21.38 -19.37 -43.06
N ALA A 60 -20.81 -18.30 -42.48
CA ALA A 60 -20.98 -17.93 -41.05
C ALA A 60 -22.41 -17.48 -40.72
N ALA A 61 -23.14 -16.87 -41.71
CA ALA A 61 -24.53 -16.47 -41.51
C ALA A 61 -25.52 -17.63 -41.28
N LYS A 62 -25.11 -18.86 -41.54
CA LYS A 62 -25.95 -20.05 -41.32
C LYS A 62 -25.91 -20.61 -39.89
N LEU A 63 -25.04 -20.11 -39.07
CA LEU A 63 -24.82 -20.64 -37.71
C LEU A 63 -25.64 -19.93 -36.64
N LEU A 64 -26.28 -18.79 -36.96
CA LEU A 64 -27.10 -18.07 -36.03
C LEU A 64 -28.54 -18.51 -36.11
N ALA A 65 -29.12 -18.92 -34.98
CA ALA A 65 -30.55 -19.08 -34.85
C ALA A 65 -31.26 -17.72 -35.03
N PRO A 66 -32.53 -17.64 -35.49
CA PRO A 66 -33.24 -16.37 -35.60
C PRO A 66 -33.27 -15.54 -34.30
N ALA A 67 -33.33 -16.21 -33.17
CA ALA A 67 -33.27 -15.56 -31.83
C ALA A 67 -31.91 -14.88 -31.59
N ASP A 68 -30.79 -15.50 -31.95
CA ASP A 68 -29.45 -14.96 -31.80
C ASP A 68 -29.21 -13.76 -32.73
N GLU A 69 -29.73 -13.84 -33.96
CA GLU A 69 -29.69 -12.73 -34.92
C GLU A 69 -30.45 -11.51 -34.38
N GLN A 70 -31.63 -11.73 -33.77
CA GLN A 70 -32.42 -10.68 -33.15
C GLN A 70 -31.72 -10.06 -31.94
N GLN A 71 -31.05 -10.86 -31.12
CA GLN A 71 -30.23 -10.37 -29.98
C GLN A 71 -29.05 -9.53 -30.46
N ALA A 72 -28.32 -9.99 -31.50
CA ALA A 72 -27.20 -9.23 -32.06
C ALA A 72 -27.64 -7.87 -32.64
N VAL A 73 -28.78 -7.83 -33.36
CA VAL A 73 -29.36 -6.59 -33.88
C VAL A 73 -29.76 -5.66 -32.71
N SER A 74 -30.34 -6.20 -31.68
CA SER A 74 -30.72 -5.43 -30.49
C SER A 74 -29.51 -4.84 -29.77
N ALA A 75 -28.43 -5.62 -29.59
CA ALA A 75 -27.16 -5.15 -29.02
C ALA A 75 -26.55 -4.01 -29.85
N LEU A 76 -26.51 -4.15 -31.18
CA LEU A 76 -26.01 -3.10 -32.07
C LEU A 76 -26.85 -1.81 -32.01
N LYS A 77 -28.19 -1.92 -31.84
CA LYS A 77 -29.07 -0.76 -31.67
C LYS A 77 -28.76 -0.04 -30.33
N LEU A 78 -28.49 -0.78 -29.25
CA LEU A 78 -28.08 -0.22 -27.95
C LEU A 78 -26.76 0.54 -28.06
N LEU A 79 -25.77 -0.03 -28.74
CA LEU A 79 -24.47 0.63 -28.96
C LEU A 79 -24.62 1.93 -29.77
N LYS A 80 -25.44 1.92 -30.83
CA LYS A 80 -25.74 3.13 -31.61
C LYS A 80 -26.42 4.20 -30.75
N LYS A 81 -27.42 3.80 -29.92
CA LYS A 81 -28.11 4.74 -29.02
C LYS A 81 -27.15 5.36 -28.00
N ALA A 82 -26.17 4.61 -27.55
CA ALA A 82 -25.12 5.07 -26.64
C ALA A 82 -23.96 5.82 -27.34
N ALA A 83 -24.05 6.07 -28.65
CA ALA A 83 -22.95 6.63 -29.46
C ALA A 83 -21.61 5.87 -29.30
N CYS A 84 -21.65 4.57 -28.97
CA CYS A 84 -20.48 3.73 -28.79
C CYS A 84 -19.96 3.26 -30.15
N THR A 85 -18.70 3.57 -30.45
CA THR A 85 -18.01 3.18 -31.71
C THR A 85 -17.25 1.88 -31.60
N THR A 86 -17.12 1.31 -30.38
CA THR A 86 -16.41 0.05 -30.15
C THR A 86 -17.13 -1.13 -30.79
N GLN A 87 -16.39 -2.04 -31.38
CA GLN A 87 -16.96 -3.25 -31.99
C GLN A 87 -17.60 -4.17 -30.94
N LEU A 88 -18.76 -4.75 -31.26
CA LEU A 88 -19.49 -5.66 -30.36
C LEU A 88 -18.62 -6.83 -29.86
N THR A 89 -17.76 -7.38 -30.72
CA THR A 89 -16.84 -8.47 -30.36
C THR A 89 -15.83 -8.05 -29.28
N VAL A 90 -15.35 -6.81 -29.32
CA VAL A 90 -14.45 -6.25 -28.29
C VAL A 90 -15.17 -6.14 -26.98
N ILE A 91 -16.38 -5.56 -26.98
CA ILE A 91 -17.21 -5.40 -25.76
C ILE A 91 -17.54 -6.76 -25.12
N VAL A 92 -17.91 -7.74 -25.94
CA VAL A 92 -18.16 -9.11 -25.44
C VAL A 92 -16.89 -9.73 -24.88
N GLY A 93 -15.74 -9.53 -25.52
CA GLY A 93 -14.45 -9.99 -25.03
C GLY A 93 -14.10 -9.40 -23.66
N GLU A 94 -14.25 -8.09 -23.52
CA GLU A 94 -14.03 -7.38 -22.22
C GLU A 94 -14.99 -7.87 -21.13
N TYR A 95 -16.26 -8.08 -21.46
CA TYR A 95 -17.24 -8.61 -20.52
C TYR A 95 -16.93 -10.04 -20.08
N LEU A 96 -16.51 -10.92 -21.00
CA LEU A 96 -16.09 -12.28 -20.68
C LEU A 96 -14.84 -12.31 -19.80
N GLU A 97 -13.87 -11.44 -20.06
CA GLU A 97 -12.71 -11.29 -19.18
C GLU A 97 -13.08 -10.76 -17.78
N LYS A 98 -14.04 -9.83 -17.69
CA LYS A 98 -14.59 -9.39 -16.41
C LYS A 98 -15.27 -10.51 -15.65
N LEU A 99 -16.08 -11.34 -16.31
CA LEU A 99 -16.70 -12.52 -15.72
C LEU A 99 -15.67 -13.56 -15.26
N ARG A 100 -14.63 -13.81 -16.07
CA ARG A 100 -13.55 -14.73 -15.71
C ARG A 100 -12.83 -14.26 -14.43
N ARG A 101 -12.50 -12.97 -14.34
CA ARG A 101 -11.88 -12.38 -13.15
C ARG A 101 -12.79 -12.49 -11.94
N LYS A 102 -14.08 -12.18 -12.08
CA LYS A 102 -15.07 -12.33 -11.02
C LYS A 102 -15.15 -13.76 -10.51
N ASN A 103 -15.23 -14.74 -11.42
CA ASN A 103 -15.33 -16.16 -11.05
C ASN A 103 -14.04 -16.71 -10.41
N ALA A 104 -12.87 -16.17 -10.78
CA ALA A 104 -11.60 -16.52 -10.17
C ALA A 104 -11.30 -15.74 -8.88
N SER A 105 -12.05 -14.68 -8.62
CA SER A 105 -11.83 -13.79 -7.48
C SER A 105 -12.15 -14.46 -6.16
N LYS A 106 -11.42 -14.08 -5.14
CA LYS A 106 -11.68 -14.49 -3.75
C LYS A 106 -12.43 -13.40 -3.01
N ARG A 107 -13.00 -13.75 -1.87
CA ARG A 107 -13.54 -12.79 -0.91
C ARG A 107 -12.41 -11.90 -0.39
N LEU A 108 -12.76 -10.67 -0.01
CA LEU A 108 -11.76 -9.70 0.45
C LEU A 108 -11.02 -10.16 1.71
N ASP A 109 -11.70 -10.79 2.66
CA ASP A 109 -11.08 -11.33 3.87
C ASP A 109 -10.07 -12.45 3.57
N GLU A 110 -10.41 -13.38 2.67
CA GLU A 110 -9.52 -14.46 2.22
C GLU A 110 -8.32 -13.93 1.44
N ALA A 111 -8.54 -12.96 0.57
CA ALA A 111 -7.47 -12.31 -0.19
C ALA A 111 -6.50 -11.56 0.73
N TRP A 112 -7.02 -10.89 1.76
CA TRP A 112 -6.21 -10.20 2.76
C TRP A 112 -5.36 -11.17 3.57
N ASP A 113 -5.93 -12.30 4.00
CA ASP A 113 -5.19 -13.34 4.72
C ASP A 113 -4.10 -13.97 3.84
N ALA A 114 -4.40 -14.22 2.57
CA ALA A 114 -3.41 -14.69 1.61
C ALA A 114 -2.27 -13.69 1.42
N TYR A 115 -2.57 -12.39 1.39
CA TYR A 115 -1.56 -11.32 1.34
C TYR A 115 -0.69 -11.28 2.61
N LEU A 116 -1.27 -11.41 3.78
CA LEU A 116 -0.56 -11.44 5.07
C LEU A 116 0.36 -12.65 5.23
N ASN A 117 0.01 -13.76 4.59
CA ASN A 117 0.73 -15.05 4.70
C ASN A 117 1.55 -15.36 3.44
N ARG A 118 1.74 -14.38 2.52
CA ARG A 118 2.58 -14.59 1.34
C ARG A 118 4.03 -14.87 1.75
N GLY A 119 4.66 -15.80 1.05
CA GLY A 119 6.03 -16.24 1.36
C GLY A 119 7.15 -15.39 0.75
N ASP A 120 6.82 -14.46 -0.13
CA ASP A 120 7.76 -13.62 -0.88
C ASP A 120 8.27 -12.40 -0.11
N VAL A 121 7.61 -12.03 1.00
CA VAL A 121 7.97 -10.87 1.83
C VAL A 121 7.81 -11.18 3.31
N VAL A 122 8.82 -10.88 4.10
CA VAL A 122 8.76 -10.93 5.56
C VAL A 122 8.20 -9.60 6.07
N LEU A 123 6.97 -9.63 6.56
CA LEU A 123 6.34 -8.45 7.18
C LEU A 123 6.86 -8.24 8.61
N SER A 124 7.29 -7.03 8.94
CA SER A 124 7.58 -6.68 10.34
C SER A 124 6.33 -6.81 11.21
N LYS A 125 6.51 -7.10 12.50
CA LYS A 125 5.39 -7.21 13.47
C LYS A 125 4.50 -5.97 13.49
N VAL A 126 5.11 -4.80 13.38
CA VAL A 126 4.39 -3.50 13.37
C VAL A 126 3.55 -3.37 12.10
N HIS A 127 4.14 -3.65 10.92
CA HIS A 127 3.42 -3.55 9.65
C HIS A 127 2.28 -4.59 9.57
N ARG A 128 2.54 -5.83 10.03
CA ARG A 128 1.48 -6.85 10.12
C ARG A 128 0.32 -6.41 11.02
N ARG A 129 0.61 -5.76 12.15
CA ARG A 129 -0.43 -5.22 13.05
C ARG A 129 -1.22 -4.10 12.38
N SER A 130 -0.55 -3.21 11.67
CA SER A 130 -1.20 -2.13 10.90
C SER A 130 -2.15 -2.70 9.86
N LEU A 131 -1.70 -3.64 9.02
CA LEU A 131 -2.51 -4.34 8.02
C LEU A 131 -3.73 -5.05 8.63
N LEU A 132 -3.57 -5.66 9.81
CA LEU A 132 -4.70 -6.28 10.53
C LEU A 132 -5.70 -5.23 11.04
N GLY A 133 -5.22 -4.06 11.46
CA GLY A 133 -6.07 -2.92 11.82
C GLY A 133 -6.91 -2.44 10.64
N THR A 134 -6.28 -2.27 9.49
CA THR A 134 -6.97 -1.89 8.24
C THR A 134 -7.94 -2.98 7.77
N LYS A 135 -7.57 -4.28 7.84
CA LYS A 135 -8.49 -5.39 7.59
C LYS A 135 -9.75 -5.28 8.44
N LYS A 136 -9.58 -5.04 9.74
CA LYS A 136 -10.72 -4.88 10.67
C LYS A 136 -11.62 -3.71 10.27
N ARG A 137 -11.06 -2.62 9.80
CA ARG A 137 -11.83 -1.44 9.34
C ARG A 137 -12.68 -1.77 8.10
N LEU A 138 -12.22 -2.67 7.26
CA LEU A 138 -12.92 -3.16 6.06
C LEU A 138 -13.91 -4.29 6.34
N ALA A 139 -14.32 -4.54 7.60
CA ALA A 139 -15.13 -5.69 7.99
C ALA A 139 -16.45 -5.82 7.20
N SER A 140 -17.10 -4.70 6.86
CA SER A 140 -18.32 -4.68 6.05
C SER A 140 -18.14 -5.23 4.63
N LEU A 141 -16.90 -5.22 4.12
CA LEU A 141 -16.55 -5.69 2.78
C LEU A 141 -15.99 -7.11 2.76
N HIS A 142 -15.80 -7.76 3.91
CA HIS A 142 -15.13 -9.06 4.00
C HIS A 142 -15.76 -10.13 3.11
N ALA A 143 -17.09 -10.17 3.04
CA ALA A 143 -17.84 -11.14 2.23
C ALA A 143 -17.86 -10.80 0.73
N LYS A 144 -17.50 -9.58 0.34
CA LYS A 144 -17.54 -9.11 -1.05
C LYS A 144 -16.36 -9.70 -1.83
N LEU A 145 -16.59 -10.08 -3.08
CA LEU A 145 -15.49 -10.51 -3.95
C LEU A 145 -14.57 -9.32 -4.24
N VAL A 146 -13.26 -9.56 -4.26
CA VAL A 146 -12.26 -8.53 -4.60
C VAL A 146 -12.59 -7.85 -5.92
N ALA A 147 -13.04 -8.61 -6.92
CA ALA A 147 -13.46 -8.09 -8.23
C ALA A 147 -14.69 -7.16 -8.20
N GLU A 148 -15.41 -7.10 -7.10
CA GLU A 148 -16.62 -6.30 -6.92
C GLU A 148 -16.42 -5.09 -5.99
N VAL A 149 -15.25 -4.98 -5.36
CA VAL A 149 -14.91 -3.84 -4.50
C VAL A 149 -14.79 -2.59 -5.36
N THR A 150 -15.45 -1.51 -4.97
CA THR A 150 -15.41 -0.21 -5.64
C THR A 150 -14.67 0.83 -4.81
N ALA A 151 -14.33 1.97 -5.41
CA ALA A 151 -13.76 3.11 -4.69
C ALA A 151 -14.71 3.61 -3.60
N ASP A 152 -16.01 3.70 -3.89
CA ASP A 152 -17.03 4.12 -2.92
C ASP A 152 -17.11 3.18 -1.71
N ASP A 153 -16.96 1.87 -1.92
CA ASP A 153 -16.90 0.90 -0.82
C ASP A 153 -15.71 1.20 0.10
N VAL A 154 -14.54 1.47 -0.49
CA VAL A 154 -13.32 1.79 0.26
C VAL A 154 -13.51 3.11 1.01
N GLU A 155 -14.00 4.14 0.35
CA GLU A 155 -14.27 5.46 0.95
C GLU A 155 -15.24 5.38 2.12
N ALA A 156 -16.31 4.62 1.98
CA ALA A 156 -17.29 4.40 3.07
C ALA A 156 -16.64 3.75 4.31
N CYS A 157 -15.68 2.84 4.11
CA CYS A 157 -14.93 2.22 5.21
C CYS A 157 -13.90 3.16 5.85
N LEU A 158 -13.31 4.09 5.08
CA LEU A 158 -12.36 5.06 5.61
C LEU A 158 -13.04 6.08 6.53
N GLY A 159 -14.24 6.54 6.17
CA GLY A 159 -15.07 7.45 6.99
C GLY A 159 -14.29 8.65 7.54
N ASP A 160 -14.59 9.03 8.78
CA ASP A 160 -13.98 10.17 9.49
C ASP A 160 -12.61 9.87 10.11
N ALA A 161 -11.86 8.93 9.56
CA ALA A 161 -10.53 8.62 10.06
C ALA A 161 -9.59 9.85 9.96
N ALA A 162 -8.80 10.08 11.02
CA ALA A 162 -7.81 11.16 11.01
C ALA A 162 -6.89 11.07 9.77
N SER A 163 -6.58 12.21 9.13
CA SER A 163 -5.91 12.30 7.83
C SER A 163 -4.67 11.39 7.69
N THR A 164 -3.81 11.37 8.69
CA THR A 164 -2.60 10.53 8.67
C THR A 164 -2.94 9.03 8.69
N TYR A 165 -3.92 8.63 9.50
CA TYR A 165 -4.36 7.24 9.61
C TYR A 165 -5.12 6.81 8.35
N ARG A 166 -6.02 7.66 7.83
CA ARG A 166 -6.70 7.47 6.54
C ARG A 166 -5.70 7.21 5.42
N ASN A 167 -4.68 8.07 5.31
CA ASN A 167 -3.65 7.96 4.29
C ASN A 167 -2.81 6.67 4.43
N ALA A 168 -2.57 6.21 5.66
CA ALA A 168 -1.92 4.93 5.90
C ALA A 168 -2.79 3.76 5.42
N MET A 169 -4.09 3.77 5.76
CA MET A 169 -5.04 2.75 5.31
C MET A 169 -5.15 2.69 3.79
N ILE A 170 -5.24 3.83 3.10
CA ILE A 170 -5.28 3.88 1.63
C ILE A 170 -4.04 3.20 1.03
N ARG A 171 -2.82 3.49 1.55
CA ARG A 171 -1.59 2.83 1.08
C ARG A 171 -1.62 1.32 1.28
N GLU A 172 -2.11 0.86 2.42
CA GLU A 172 -2.22 -0.56 2.74
C GLU A 172 -3.25 -1.26 1.86
N ILE A 173 -4.42 -0.64 1.65
CA ILE A 173 -5.47 -1.16 0.76
C ILE A 173 -4.94 -1.22 -0.68
N ARG A 174 -4.29 -0.16 -1.16
CA ARG A 174 -3.64 -0.14 -2.48
C ARG A 174 -2.64 -1.28 -2.64
N ALA A 175 -1.80 -1.52 -1.62
CA ALA A 175 -0.81 -2.59 -1.66
C ALA A 175 -1.45 -3.97 -1.76
N VAL A 176 -2.50 -4.25 -0.98
CA VAL A 176 -3.24 -5.53 -1.01
C VAL A 176 -3.95 -5.71 -2.36
N LEU A 177 -4.67 -4.69 -2.83
CA LEU A 177 -5.41 -4.79 -4.08
C LEU A 177 -4.49 -4.85 -5.31
N ASN A 178 -3.34 -4.17 -5.30
CA ASN A 178 -2.32 -4.32 -6.33
C ASN A 178 -1.73 -5.74 -6.35
N TRP A 179 -1.56 -6.35 -5.19
CA TRP A 179 -1.17 -7.75 -5.11
C TRP A 179 -2.26 -8.66 -5.71
N CYS A 180 -3.54 -8.39 -5.48
CA CYS A 180 -4.66 -9.12 -6.08
C CYS A 180 -4.73 -8.94 -7.61
N LYS A 181 -4.34 -7.77 -8.13
CA LYS A 181 -4.27 -7.46 -9.57
C LYS A 181 -3.09 -8.18 -10.24
N GLY A 182 -1.98 -8.37 -9.52
CA GLY A 182 -0.71 -8.86 -10.09
C GLY A 182 -0.56 -10.38 -10.16
N GLY A 183 0.50 -10.82 -10.84
CA GLY A 183 0.89 -12.21 -10.97
C GLY A 183 -0.15 -13.08 -11.66
N THR A 184 -0.30 -14.31 -11.19
CA THR A 184 -1.29 -15.28 -11.70
C THR A 184 -2.70 -15.04 -11.19
N ARG A 185 -2.89 -14.17 -10.19
CA ARG A 185 -4.20 -13.91 -9.54
C ARG A 185 -5.16 -13.23 -10.49
N LYS A 186 -4.79 -12.04 -11.02
CA LYS A 186 -5.57 -11.28 -11.99
C LYS A 186 -7.05 -11.10 -11.60
N TRP A 187 -7.36 -10.99 -10.30
CA TRP A 187 -8.73 -10.86 -9.79
C TRP A 187 -9.31 -9.46 -10.07
N LEU A 188 -8.44 -8.47 -10.28
CA LEU A 188 -8.80 -7.10 -10.63
C LEU A 188 -8.20 -6.70 -11.97
N SER A 189 -8.89 -5.86 -12.74
CA SER A 189 -8.33 -5.13 -13.87
C SER A 189 -7.62 -3.85 -13.41
N GLU A 190 -8.27 -3.13 -12.51
CA GLU A 190 -7.84 -1.86 -11.95
C GLU A 190 -7.97 -1.91 -10.44
N ASN A 191 -7.17 -1.12 -9.75
CA ASN A 191 -7.22 -1.06 -8.30
C ASN A 191 -8.18 0.06 -7.87
N PRO A 192 -9.36 -0.25 -7.32
CA PRO A 192 -10.33 0.78 -6.96
C PRO A 192 -9.81 1.76 -5.88
N ALA A 193 -8.81 1.37 -5.09
CA ALA A 193 -8.21 2.28 -4.12
C ALA A 193 -7.29 3.34 -4.77
N ASP A 194 -6.96 3.22 -6.07
CA ASP A 194 -6.19 4.26 -6.76
C ASP A 194 -7.01 5.54 -6.98
N ASP A 195 -8.34 5.42 -7.01
CA ASP A 195 -9.27 6.54 -7.11
C ASP A 195 -9.53 7.21 -5.74
N CYS A 196 -9.11 6.59 -4.62
CA CYS A 196 -9.24 7.19 -3.31
C CYS A 196 -8.21 8.29 -3.10
N GLU A 197 -8.65 9.50 -2.76
CA GLU A 197 -7.78 10.64 -2.54
C GLU A 197 -7.15 10.62 -1.13
N PHE A 198 -5.88 11.01 -1.06
CA PHE A 198 -5.22 11.25 0.22
C PHE A 198 -5.76 12.52 0.87
N ALA A 199 -6.12 12.42 2.13
CA ALA A 199 -6.48 13.60 2.92
C ALA A 199 -5.27 14.52 3.09
N ALA A 200 -5.52 15.82 3.05
CA ALA A 200 -4.50 16.82 3.37
C ALA A 200 -4.00 16.62 4.79
N VAL A 201 -2.70 16.55 4.96
CA VAL A 201 -2.06 16.48 6.27
C VAL A 201 -1.45 17.84 6.54
N ASP A 202 -1.86 18.47 7.64
CA ASP A 202 -1.25 19.71 8.09
C ASP A 202 0.22 19.45 8.42
N ARG A 203 1.09 20.01 7.60
CA ARG A 203 2.55 19.93 7.73
C ARG A 203 3.15 21.23 8.30
N SER A 204 2.32 22.19 8.64
CA SER A 204 2.75 23.49 9.18
C SER A 204 3.20 23.40 10.64
N LYS A 205 2.95 22.28 11.31
CA LYS A 205 3.36 22.10 12.70
C LYS A 205 4.88 22.05 12.79
N GLU A 206 5.43 23.04 13.50
CA GLU A 206 6.86 23.06 13.84
C GLU A 206 7.28 21.74 14.50
N VAL A 207 8.46 21.27 14.12
CA VAL A 207 9.07 20.12 14.78
C VAL A 207 9.42 20.51 16.23
N ARG A 208 8.70 19.93 17.18
CA ARG A 208 8.97 20.16 18.60
C ARG A 208 10.18 19.33 19.03
N ILE A 209 11.07 19.97 19.77
CA ILE A 209 12.24 19.36 20.41
C ILE A 209 12.21 19.66 21.91
N TYR A 210 12.87 18.84 22.69
CA TYR A 210 13.11 19.16 24.09
C TYR A 210 14.16 20.25 24.21
N THR A 211 13.92 21.24 25.06
CA THR A 211 14.93 22.21 25.45
C THR A 211 15.99 21.57 26.38
N SER A 212 17.16 22.19 26.50
CA SER A 212 18.20 21.74 27.43
C SER A 212 17.69 21.65 28.87
N ALA A 213 16.81 22.59 29.29
CA ALA A 213 16.18 22.57 30.59
C ALA A 213 15.22 21.38 30.79
N GLU A 214 14.41 21.05 29.78
CA GLU A 214 13.52 19.90 29.82
C GLU A 214 14.31 18.59 29.87
N ILE A 215 15.40 18.47 29.07
CA ILE A 215 16.30 17.29 29.14
C ILE A 215 16.90 17.14 30.53
N ARG A 216 17.37 18.22 31.16
CA ARG A 216 17.87 18.16 32.56
C ARG A 216 16.79 17.62 33.50
N LYS A 217 15.55 18.12 33.42
CA LYS A 217 14.43 17.62 34.24
C LYS A 217 14.16 16.15 34.02
N ILE A 218 14.13 15.70 32.74
CA ILE A 218 13.93 14.29 32.39
C ILE A 218 15.06 13.42 32.96
N MET A 219 16.32 13.85 32.79
CA MET A 219 17.48 13.11 33.35
C MET A 219 17.45 13.06 34.85
N THR A 220 17.14 14.17 35.55
CA THR A 220 16.97 14.21 36.99
C THR A 220 15.89 13.23 37.46
N ALA A 221 14.70 13.28 36.86
CA ALA A 221 13.62 12.37 37.19
C ALA A 221 14.00 10.89 36.92
N THR A 222 14.80 10.64 35.87
CA THR A 222 15.29 9.30 35.58
C THR A 222 16.26 8.81 36.64
N VAL A 223 17.23 9.64 37.08
CA VAL A 223 18.18 9.30 38.12
C VAL A 223 17.45 8.98 39.43
N GLN A 224 16.44 9.76 39.78
CA GLN A 224 15.69 9.62 41.03
C GLN A 224 14.76 8.42 41.06
N ASN A 225 14.04 8.16 39.99
CA ASN A 225 12.94 7.17 39.97
C ASN A 225 13.31 5.84 39.29
N HIS A 226 14.17 5.90 38.28
CA HIS A 226 14.54 4.74 37.47
C HIS A 226 16.02 4.77 37.04
N PRO A 227 16.98 4.71 38.00
CA PRO A 227 18.41 4.81 37.72
C PRO A 227 18.90 3.71 36.72
N ASP A 228 18.23 2.58 36.71
CA ASP A 228 18.46 1.48 35.74
C ASP A 228 18.22 1.88 34.29
N LEU A 229 17.43 2.92 34.02
CA LEU A 229 17.14 3.43 32.68
C LEU A 229 18.04 4.59 32.23
N VAL A 230 18.89 5.11 33.11
CA VAL A 230 19.77 6.26 32.78
C VAL A 230 20.58 6.03 31.50
N PRO A 231 21.26 4.87 31.28
CA PRO A 231 21.99 4.64 30.04
C PRO A 231 21.08 4.67 28.81
N ALA A 232 19.92 4.03 28.89
CA ALA A 232 18.97 3.98 27.79
C ALA A 232 18.43 5.37 27.42
N ILE A 233 18.05 6.19 28.42
CA ILE A 233 17.58 7.56 28.20
C ILE A 233 18.71 8.45 27.66
N ALA A 234 19.94 8.31 28.18
CA ALA A 234 21.10 9.04 27.71
C ALA A 234 21.40 8.71 26.23
N MET A 235 21.32 7.43 25.83
CA MET A 235 21.51 7.02 24.44
C MET A 235 20.37 7.50 23.52
N MET A 236 19.14 7.55 23.99
CA MET A 236 18.07 8.19 23.23
C MET A 236 18.34 9.69 23.05
N THR A 237 18.83 10.35 24.08
CA THR A 237 19.04 11.81 24.11
C THR A 237 20.26 12.22 23.31
N PHE A 238 21.43 11.62 23.61
CA PHE A 238 22.73 12.05 23.11
C PHE A 238 23.31 11.20 21.97
N ALA A 239 22.58 10.16 21.53
CA ALA A 239 22.91 9.37 20.36
C ALA A 239 21.71 9.19 19.41
N GLY A 240 20.58 9.80 19.70
CA GLY A 240 19.40 9.77 18.83
C GLY A 240 18.83 8.38 18.59
N GLY A 241 19.03 7.42 19.49
CA GLY A 241 18.48 6.08 19.40
C GLY A 241 16.96 6.09 19.32
N ARG A 242 16.38 5.23 18.46
CA ARG A 242 14.90 5.17 18.30
C ARG A 242 14.22 4.65 19.55
N PRO A 243 13.23 5.41 20.10
CA PRO A 243 12.65 5.16 21.43
C PRO A 243 11.47 4.15 21.42
N ASP A 244 11.26 3.37 20.36
CA ASP A 244 10.17 2.41 20.35
C ASP A 244 10.38 1.33 21.42
N HIS A 245 9.37 1.16 22.28
CA HIS A 245 9.44 0.31 23.48
C HIS A 245 9.33 -1.18 23.19
N VAL A 246 9.00 -1.59 21.96
CA VAL A 246 8.85 -2.99 21.54
C VAL A 246 9.95 -3.40 20.57
N ASP A 247 10.20 -2.57 19.56
CA ASP A 247 11.06 -2.91 18.42
C ASP A 247 12.10 -1.83 18.08
N GLY A 248 12.22 -0.82 18.95
CA GLY A 248 13.21 0.26 18.82
C GLY A 248 14.64 -0.21 18.98
N GLU A 249 15.57 0.63 18.56
CA GLU A 249 17.00 0.34 18.64
C GLU A 249 17.46 0.17 20.09
N ILE A 250 16.98 1.02 20.99
CA ILE A 250 17.39 1.04 22.40
C ILE A 250 17.03 -0.24 23.15
N VAL A 251 15.89 -0.86 22.85
CA VAL A 251 15.47 -2.10 23.54
C VAL A 251 16.15 -3.35 23.00
N LYS A 252 16.94 -3.21 21.93
CA LYS A 252 17.75 -4.29 21.29
C LYS A 252 19.24 -4.04 21.44
N LEU A 253 19.63 -2.86 21.89
CA LEU A 253 21.03 -2.48 22.03
C LEU A 253 21.66 -3.22 23.21
N GLU A 254 22.80 -3.83 22.98
CA GLU A 254 23.61 -4.50 23.98
C GLU A 254 24.85 -3.68 24.35
N TRP A 255 25.39 -3.89 25.55
CA TRP A 255 26.57 -3.20 26.03
C TRP A 255 27.81 -3.48 25.18
N CYS A 256 27.92 -4.66 24.57
CA CYS A 256 29.02 -4.97 23.64
C CYS A 256 29.08 -4.06 22.40
N HIS A 257 28.00 -3.35 22.09
CA HIS A 257 27.96 -2.37 21.00
C HIS A 257 28.39 -0.95 21.46
N VAL A 258 28.67 -0.76 22.75
CA VAL A 258 29.02 0.53 23.35
C VAL A 258 30.53 0.57 23.59
N LEU A 259 31.29 1.00 22.57
CA LEU A 259 32.76 1.02 22.59
C LEU A 259 33.23 2.30 23.30
N HIS A 260 33.17 2.33 24.63
CA HIS A 260 33.53 3.50 25.44
C HIS A 260 35.00 3.46 25.94
N ASP A 261 35.67 2.29 25.88
CA ASP A 261 37.02 2.10 26.34
C ASP A 261 38.07 2.33 25.24
N ASP A 262 37.61 2.55 23.98
CA ASP A 262 38.49 2.88 22.88
C ASP A 262 39.18 4.24 23.12
N HIS A 263 40.51 4.24 23.19
CA HIS A 263 41.31 5.45 23.42
C HIS A 263 41.28 6.41 22.21
N HIS A 264 40.97 5.91 21.00
CA HIS A 264 41.02 6.69 19.76
C HIS A 264 39.64 7.10 19.26
N HIS A 265 38.64 6.19 19.32
CA HIS A 265 37.30 6.41 18.74
C HIS A 265 36.22 5.82 19.61
N LYS A 266 35.68 6.60 20.53
CA LYS A 266 34.50 6.21 21.33
C LYS A 266 33.26 6.23 20.47
N ARG A 267 32.61 5.08 20.29
CA ARG A 267 31.45 4.97 19.40
C ARG A 267 30.41 3.98 19.90
N LEU A 268 29.17 4.25 19.49
CA LEU A 268 28.05 3.34 19.63
C LEU A 268 27.81 2.69 18.27
N GLU A 269 27.97 1.39 18.18
CA GLU A 269 27.75 0.64 16.94
C GLU A 269 26.38 0.00 16.96
N LEU A 270 25.59 0.28 15.93
CA LEU A 270 24.24 -0.23 15.74
C LEU A 270 24.26 -1.23 14.57
N PRO A 271 24.32 -2.54 14.84
CA PRO A 271 24.27 -3.57 13.80
C PRO A 271 22.98 -3.48 12.98
N GLY A 272 23.04 -3.89 11.71
CA GLY A 272 21.87 -3.87 10.84
C GLY A 272 20.66 -4.60 11.39
N GLY A 273 20.86 -5.68 12.15
CA GLY A 273 19.78 -6.47 12.76
C GLY A 273 18.91 -5.72 13.77
N ILE A 274 19.40 -4.63 14.36
CA ILE A 274 18.65 -3.82 15.33
C ILE A 274 18.13 -2.50 14.75
N THR A 275 18.63 -2.09 13.57
CA THR A 275 18.18 -0.85 12.91
C THR A 275 16.95 -1.09 12.07
N LYS A 276 16.08 -0.08 11.97
CA LYS A 276 14.84 -0.15 11.16
C LYS A 276 15.12 -0.38 9.66
N THR A 277 16.26 0.09 9.16
CA THR A 277 16.61 0.03 7.73
C THR A 277 17.45 -1.20 7.38
N GLY A 278 17.82 -2.04 8.34
CA GLY A 278 18.71 -3.18 8.13
C GLY A 278 20.18 -2.79 7.86
N LYS A 279 20.52 -1.49 7.92
CA LYS A 279 21.89 -1.01 7.70
C LYS A 279 22.59 -0.73 9.01
N GLN A 280 23.84 -1.19 9.10
CA GLN A 280 24.73 -0.83 10.20
C GLN A 280 25.03 0.68 10.17
N ARG A 281 25.18 1.26 11.36
CA ARG A 281 25.64 2.65 11.55
C ARG A 281 26.44 2.80 12.83
N SER A 282 27.30 3.80 12.86
CA SER A 282 28.14 4.14 14.00
C SER A 282 27.84 5.57 14.43
N ILE A 283 27.68 5.79 15.73
CA ILE A 283 27.39 7.09 16.33
C ILE A 283 28.54 7.44 17.26
N GLN A 284 29.04 8.66 17.19
CA GLN A 284 30.11 9.11 18.08
C GLN A 284 29.59 9.25 19.51
N ILE A 285 30.29 8.68 20.48
CA ILE A 285 30.04 8.89 21.89
C ILE A 285 30.70 10.21 22.30
N ARG A 286 29.90 11.27 22.32
CA ARG A 286 30.32 12.62 22.72
C ARG A 286 30.46 12.72 24.24
N PRO A 287 31.17 13.75 24.78
CA PRO A 287 31.42 13.89 26.23
C PRO A 287 30.17 13.81 27.09
N ALA A 288 29.05 14.39 26.66
CA ALA A 288 27.78 14.29 27.38
C ALA A 288 27.34 12.82 27.53
N LEU A 289 27.26 12.02 26.47
CA LEU A 289 26.89 10.62 26.56
C LEU A 289 27.90 9.82 27.42
N LEU A 290 29.20 10.06 27.21
CA LEU A 290 30.23 9.37 27.93
C LEU A 290 30.10 9.59 29.46
N SER A 291 29.82 10.82 29.90
CA SER A 291 29.65 11.14 31.34
C SER A 291 28.51 10.34 31.96
N TRP A 292 27.39 10.12 31.24
CA TRP A 292 26.27 9.31 31.70
C TRP A 292 26.58 7.81 31.74
N ILE A 293 27.33 7.30 30.76
CA ILE A 293 27.83 5.92 30.77
C ILE A 293 28.75 5.70 31.97
N GLN A 294 29.72 6.60 32.20
CA GLN A 294 30.65 6.54 33.32
C GLN A 294 29.93 6.68 34.68
N TRP A 295 28.88 7.51 34.75
CA TRP A 295 28.05 7.63 35.94
C TRP A 295 27.39 6.29 36.31
N HIS A 296 26.84 5.59 35.31
CA HIS A 296 26.24 4.27 35.48
C HIS A 296 27.28 3.26 35.99
N ILE A 297 28.44 3.22 35.37
CA ILE A 297 29.53 2.29 35.69
C ILE A 297 30.02 2.53 37.10
N LYS A 298 30.29 3.79 37.50
CA LYS A 298 30.78 4.15 38.84
C LYS A 298 29.82 3.77 39.97
N ARG A 299 28.53 3.63 39.68
CA ARG A 299 27.49 3.17 40.61
C ARG A 299 27.26 1.66 40.59
N GLY A 300 28.15 0.89 40.00
CA GLY A 300 28.08 -0.56 39.90
C GLY A 300 27.01 -1.04 38.90
N GLY A 301 26.65 -0.21 37.92
CA GLY A 301 25.70 -0.57 36.87
C GLY A 301 26.21 -1.70 36.01
N ILE A 302 25.29 -2.58 35.57
CA ILE A 302 25.58 -3.75 34.72
C ILE A 302 25.97 -3.27 33.32
N GLN A 303 27.08 -3.82 32.80
CA GLN A 303 27.61 -3.55 31.47
C GLN A 303 27.52 -4.77 30.55
N GLU A 304 26.70 -5.73 30.88
CA GLU A 304 26.48 -6.95 30.10
C GLU A 304 25.00 -7.04 29.67
N GLY A 305 24.78 -7.69 28.52
CA GLY A 305 23.45 -7.86 27.95
C GLY A 305 22.84 -6.54 27.43
N LEU A 306 21.55 -6.38 27.61
CA LEU A 306 20.80 -5.23 27.08
C LEU A 306 21.08 -3.94 27.86
N VAL A 307 21.31 -2.83 27.13
CA VAL A 307 21.44 -1.48 27.74
C VAL A 307 20.14 -1.03 28.40
N CYS A 308 19.01 -1.36 27.78
CA CYS A 308 17.68 -1.13 28.37
C CYS A 308 17.16 -2.43 29.01
N PRO A 309 17.12 -2.55 30.34
CA PRO A 309 16.81 -3.80 31.02
C PRO A 309 15.34 -4.22 30.89
N VAL A 310 14.49 -3.33 30.42
CA VAL A 310 13.04 -3.55 30.29
C VAL A 310 12.53 -3.16 28.91
N LYS A 311 11.45 -3.81 28.46
CA LYS A 311 10.79 -3.56 27.15
C LYS A 311 9.28 -3.64 27.27
N GLY A 312 8.60 -3.25 26.19
CA GLY A 312 7.15 -3.38 26.10
C GLY A 312 6.39 -2.48 27.08
N GLN A 313 5.40 -3.04 27.76
CA GLN A 313 4.56 -2.28 28.68
C GLN A 313 5.32 -1.81 29.94
N ALA A 314 6.30 -2.59 30.41
CA ALA A 314 7.13 -2.21 31.54
C ALA A 314 7.93 -0.93 31.23
N LEU A 315 8.60 -0.85 30.07
CA LEU A 315 9.29 0.35 29.64
C LEU A 315 8.31 1.52 29.46
N ARG A 316 7.16 1.27 28.85
CA ARG A 316 6.13 2.32 28.67
C ARG A 316 5.67 2.91 29.99
N LYS A 317 5.48 2.08 31.01
CA LYS A 317 5.11 2.54 32.37
C LYS A 317 6.21 3.40 32.96
N LYS A 318 7.45 2.89 33.03
CA LYS A 318 8.60 3.64 33.57
C LYS A 318 8.83 4.97 32.82
N MET A 319 8.70 5.00 31.51
CA MET A 319 8.77 6.23 30.72
C MET A 319 7.67 7.23 31.11
N ARG A 320 6.46 6.77 31.37
CA ARG A 320 5.38 7.63 31.85
C ARG A 320 5.74 8.22 33.21
N ASP A 321 6.16 7.38 34.15
CA ASP A 321 6.55 7.82 35.51
C ASP A 321 7.65 8.88 35.43
N ILE A 322 8.64 8.74 34.53
CA ILE A 322 9.70 9.74 34.31
C ILE A 322 9.12 11.07 33.80
N PHE A 323 8.23 11.02 32.78
CA PHE A 323 7.64 12.23 32.20
C PHE A 323 6.72 12.95 33.24
N ASP A 324 5.95 12.20 34.01
CA ASP A 324 5.08 12.73 35.04
C ASP A 324 5.91 13.39 36.18
N ALA A 325 6.98 12.74 36.61
CA ALA A 325 7.88 13.28 37.62
C ALA A 325 8.65 14.52 37.13
N SER A 326 9.09 14.53 35.88
CA SER A 326 9.80 15.67 35.31
C SER A 326 8.91 16.86 34.98
N GLN A 327 7.59 16.70 34.96
CA GLN A 327 6.62 17.70 34.50
C GLN A 327 6.90 18.18 33.06
N VAL A 328 7.44 17.30 32.22
CA VAL A 328 7.74 17.59 30.80
C VAL A 328 6.73 16.84 29.90
N THR A 329 6.12 17.57 28.99
CA THR A 329 5.20 16.97 28.05
C THR A 329 5.96 16.06 27.08
N ARG A 330 5.52 14.81 26.97
CA ARG A 330 6.13 13.87 26.04
C ARG A 330 5.96 14.31 24.58
N ILE A 331 7.06 14.37 23.85
CA ILE A 331 7.11 14.63 22.40
C ILE A 331 7.37 13.30 21.69
N GLN A 332 6.59 13.00 20.66
CA GLN A 332 6.83 11.80 19.83
C GLN A 332 8.18 11.93 19.13
N ASP A 333 9.03 10.90 19.23
CA ASP A 333 10.41 10.90 18.73
C ASP A 333 11.26 12.09 19.21
N GLY A 334 10.81 12.79 20.28
CA GLY A 334 11.39 14.04 20.78
C GLY A 334 12.88 13.95 21.10
N PHE A 335 13.36 12.87 21.71
CA PHE A 335 14.79 12.67 21.96
C PHE A 335 15.60 12.66 20.66
N ARG A 336 15.15 11.92 19.66
CA ARG A 336 15.82 11.83 18.36
C ARG A 336 15.75 13.13 17.58
N HIS A 337 14.63 13.84 17.65
CA HIS A 337 14.49 15.18 17.06
C HIS A 337 15.42 16.18 17.76
N SER A 338 15.52 16.13 19.08
CA SER A 338 16.43 16.98 19.85
C SER A 338 17.90 16.70 19.51
N PHE A 339 18.30 15.43 19.51
CA PHE A 339 19.65 15.04 19.10
C PHE A 339 20.03 15.62 17.74
N ALA A 340 19.19 15.41 16.72
CA ALA A 340 19.47 15.90 15.38
C ALA A 340 19.55 17.42 15.30
N SER A 341 18.62 18.11 15.97
CA SER A 341 18.52 19.58 15.95
C SER A 341 19.66 20.24 16.71
N TYR A 342 20.19 19.63 17.78
CA TYR A 342 21.34 20.12 18.52
C TYR A 342 22.68 19.67 17.91
N LEU A 343 22.69 18.58 17.11
CA LEU A 343 23.90 18.15 16.41
C LEU A 343 24.20 19.02 15.19
N ALA A 344 23.17 19.39 14.44
CA ALA A 344 23.29 20.12 13.18
C ALA A 344 24.15 21.41 13.29
N PRO A 345 23.97 22.31 14.28
CA PRO A 345 24.77 23.53 14.40
C PRO A 345 26.20 23.32 14.91
N VAL A 346 26.52 22.13 15.45
CA VAL A 346 27.86 21.80 16.01
C VAL A 346 28.69 21.05 14.99
N ASP A 347 28.17 19.94 14.46
CA ASP A 347 28.91 19.01 13.59
C ASP A 347 28.40 19.00 12.12
N GLY A 348 27.38 19.80 11.83
CA GLY A 348 26.81 19.90 10.48
C GLY A 348 25.74 18.86 10.15
N LEU A 349 25.01 19.10 9.06
CA LEU A 349 23.92 18.24 8.61
C LEU A 349 24.40 16.87 8.13
N ASP A 350 25.59 16.78 7.57
CA ASP A 350 26.16 15.53 7.07
C ASP A 350 26.43 14.54 8.23
N ALA A 351 26.87 15.06 9.39
CA ALA A 351 27.02 14.27 10.62
C ALA A 351 25.66 13.73 11.07
N VAL A 352 24.62 14.56 11.07
CA VAL A 352 23.26 14.16 11.42
C VAL A 352 22.75 13.07 10.48
N GLU A 353 22.94 13.21 9.17
CA GLU A 353 22.52 12.22 8.17
C GLU A 353 23.22 10.87 8.39
N THR A 354 24.53 10.92 8.59
CA THR A 354 25.36 9.73 8.82
C THR A 354 24.95 9.01 10.11
N GLU A 355 24.91 9.71 11.24
CA GLU A 355 24.65 9.12 12.54
C GLU A 355 23.21 8.65 12.72
N LEU A 356 22.26 9.33 12.10
CA LEU A 356 20.86 8.89 12.14
C LEU A 356 20.52 7.87 11.04
N GLY A 357 21.39 7.65 10.05
CA GLY A 357 21.18 6.71 8.96
C GLY A 357 20.02 7.10 8.06
N HIS A 358 19.87 8.38 7.76
CA HIS A 358 18.86 8.87 6.83
C HIS A 358 19.32 8.70 5.38
N GLN A 359 18.41 8.25 4.50
CA GLN A 359 18.66 8.06 3.07
C GLN A 359 17.93 9.08 2.19
N GLY A 360 17.22 10.04 2.80
CA GLY A 360 16.34 10.95 2.10
C GLY A 360 16.91 12.33 1.81
N GLY A 361 18.19 12.56 2.05
CA GLY A 361 18.85 13.83 1.80
C GLY A 361 18.30 15.01 2.62
N ARG A 362 18.74 16.23 2.26
CA ARG A 362 18.42 17.48 2.99
C ARG A 362 16.92 17.77 3.12
N GLU A 363 16.09 17.34 2.18
CA GLU A 363 14.63 17.59 2.25
C GLU A 363 13.98 16.85 3.44
N VAL A 364 14.38 15.61 3.70
CA VAL A 364 13.91 14.84 4.86
C VAL A 364 14.44 15.45 6.16
N MET A 365 15.68 15.92 6.15
CA MET A 365 16.29 16.59 7.29
C MET A 365 15.53 17.85 7.67
N ASN A 366 15.30 18.76 6.73
CA ASN A 366 14.57 20.01 6.96
C ASN A 366 13.10 19.79 7.38
N ARG A 367 12.50 18.67 6.98
CA ARG A 367 11.13 18.32 7.34
C ARG A 367 10.98 17.79 8.76
N HIS A 368 11.99 17.09 9.26
CA HIS A 368 11.92 16.34 10.53
C HIS A 368 12.76 16.93 11.66
N TYR A 369 13.63 17.90 11.38
CA TYR A 369 14.50 18.48 12.40
C TYR A 369 14.49 20.00 12.33
N ARG A 370 14.66 20.63 13.49
CA ARG A 370 14.84 22.07 13.57
C ARG A 370 16.27 22.41 13.14
N THR A 371 16.41 23.19 12.11
CA THR A 371 17.71 23.66 11.58
C THR A 371 18.06 25.08 12.05
N ASP A 372 17.14 25.72 12.81
CA ASP A 372 17.23 27.09 13.31
C ASP A 372 17.83 27.19 14.73
N VAL A 373 18.27 26.07 15.30
CA VAL A 373 18.90 26.09 16.64
C VAL A 373 20.25 26.79 16.58
N ARG A 374 20.40 27.83 17.40
CA ARG A 374 21.68 28.56 17.49
C ARG A 374 22.74 27.70 18.18
N LYS A 375 24.01 27.83 17.72
CA LYS A 375 25.15 27.03 18.21
C LYS A 375 25.34 27.11 19.72
N VAL A 376 25.23 28.31 20.30
CA VAL A 376 25.34 28.51 21.77
C VAL A 376 24.30 27.70 22.56
N ILE A 377 23.06 27.56 22.00
CA ILE A 377 22.03 26.77 22.67
C ILE A 377 22.31 25.28 22.51
N ALA A 378 22.87 24.88 21.35
CA ALA A 378 23.29 23.49 21.14
C ALA A 378 24.44 23.09 22.08
N GLU A 379 25.41 23.96 22.29
CA GLU A 379 26.51 23.73 23.24
C GLU A 379 25.98 23.45 24.64
N GLN A 380 24.98 24.23 25.15
CA GLN A 380 24.32 23.99 26.43
C GLN A 380 23.66 22.61 26.55
N PHE A 381 23.14 22.07 25.43
CA PHE A 381 22.59 20.71 25.40
C PHE A 381 23.71 19.66 25.56
N TRP A 382 24.84 19.87 24.93
CA TRP A 382 25.98 18.94 25.00
C TRP A 382 26.77 19.01 26.31
N GLU A 383 26.51 20.00 27.15
CA GLU A 383 27.07 20.15 28.52
C GLU A 383 26.26 19.41 29.57
N ILE A 384 25.10 18.84 29.24
CA ILE A 384 24.25 18.14 30.23
C ILE A 384 24.96 16.86 30.68
N SER A 385 25.41 16.87 31.91
CA SER A 385 26.15 15.78 32.55
C SER A 385 25.59 15.46 33.94
N PRO A 386 25.90 14.31 34.53
CA PRO A 386 25.50 13.99 35.91
C PRO A 386 25.88 15.07 36.93
N ALA A 387 27.06 15.65 36.84
CA ALA A 387 27.54 16.70 37.73
C ALA A 387 26.69 18.01 37.69
N ALA A 388 25.94 18.21 36.63
CA ALA A 388 25.04 19.36 36.48
C ALA A 388 23.64 19.11 37.09
N ILE A 389 23.39 17.90 37.61
CA ILE A 389 22.09 17.44 38.10
C ILE A 389 22.16 17.04 39.58
N GLU A 390 23.30 16.53 40.05
CA GLU A 390 23.61 16.27 41.45
C GLU A 390 23.96 17.59 42.18
#